data_cc7966cee7fe284c61ed1a29b07a6e77
#
_entry.id   cc7966cee7fe284c61ed1a29b07a6e77
#
_cell.length_a   1.000
_cell.length_b   1.000
_cell.length_c   1.000
_cell.angle_alpha   90.00
_cell.angle_beta   90.00
_cell.angle_gamma   90.00
#
_symmetry.space_group_name_H-M   'P 1'
#
loop_
_entity.id
_entity.type
_entity.pdbx_description
1 polymer ?
#
loop_
_entity_poly.entity_id
_entity_poly.type
_entity_poly.pdbx_seq_one_letter_code
_entity_poly.pdbx_strand_id
1 'polypeptide(L)'
;PDMAIRPGRLIVLSGPGGVGKSTVAKQLRSAQDFWVSVSATTRKPRSNEVDGRDYFFVSDEEFSRMISHDEFLEWAEFAGNRYGTPQRAVEDALRQGRNVLLEIEIAGAKQVKAHLPQSLLVFLEPPTWEELVSRLEGRGTDGAERRAQRLELAQEELAAAAFFDVVLVNDQVESVVQRLVELAQN
;
A
#
# COMPACT_ATOMS: atom_id res chain seq x y z
N PRO A 1 -35.42 -5.87 14.23
CA PRO A 1 -34.65 -4.67 13.98
C PRO A 1 -33.47 -4.98 13.10
N ASP A 2 -33.45 -4.37 11.92
CA ASP A 2 -32.33 -4.48 11.00
C ASP A 2 -31.10 -3.88 11.67
N MET A 3 -30.26 -4.73 12.21
CA MET A 3 -28.92 -4.31 12.59
C MET A 3 -28.15 -4.07 11.29
N ALA A 4 -28.20 -2.84 10.82
CA ALA A 4 -27.41 -2.44 9.66
C ALA A 4 -25.94 -2.77 9.92
N ILE A 5 -25.34 -3.56 9.03
CA ILE A 5 -23.91 -3.87 9.12
C ILE A 5 -23.16 -2.55 9.01
N ARG A 6 -22.35 -2.22 10.03
CA ARG A 6 -21.53 -1.03 10.00
C ARG A 6 -20.48 -1.18 8.88
N PRO A 7 -20.34 -0.19 7.98
CA PRO A 7 -19.33 -0.27 6.94
C PRO A 7 -17.93 -0.45 7.53
N GLY A 8 -17.11 -1.22 6.86
CA GLY A 8 -15.71 -1.36 7.22
C GLY A 8 -14.93 -0.07 7.01
N ARG A 9 -13.75 0.01 7.58
CA ARG A 9 -12.87 1.17 7.44
C ARG A 9 -11.79 0.89 6.41
N LEU A 10 -11.52 1.87 5.57
CA LEU A 10 -10.43 1.81 4.59
C LEU A 10 -9.20 2.49 5.16
N ILE A 11 -8.12 1.72 5.34
CA ILE A 11 -6.81 2.22 5.74
C ILE A 11 -5.85 2.08 4.58
N VAL A 12 -5.18 3.16 4.24
CA VAL A 12 -4.14 3.19 3.20
C VAL A 12 -2.80 3.31 3.89
N LEU A 13 -1.95 2.31 3.71
CA LEU A 13 -0.59 2.28 4.27
C LEU A 13 0.40 2.62 3.17
N SER A 14 1.19 3.66 3.39
CA SER A 14 2.24 4.06 2.47
C SER A 14 3.49 4.46 3.24
N GLY A 15 4.53 4.86 2.53
CA GLY A 15 5.80 5.24 3.13
C GLY A 15 6.93 5.04 2.13
N PRO A 16 8.16 5.38 2.52
CA PRO A 16 9.31 5.24 1.62
C PRO A 16 9.62 3.79 1.30
N GLY A 17 10.28 3.55 0.17
CA GLY A 17 10.77 2.23 -0.19
C GLY A 17 11.70 1.69 0.90
N GLY A 18 11.59 0.39 1.19
CA GLY A 18 12.41 -0.28 2.20
C GLY A 18 11.97 -0.12 3.64
N VAL A 19 10.85 0.58 3.90
CA VAL A 19 10.38 0.81 5.28
C VAL A 19 9.69 -0.40 5.91
N GLY A 20 9.32 -1.41 5.12
CA GLY A 20 8.72 -2.63 5.63
C GLY A 20 7.19 -2.72 5.50
N LYS A 21 6.60 -1.98 4.57
CA LYS A 21 5.13 -1.99 4.32
C LYS A 21 4.62 -3.40 4.01
N SER A 22 5.33 -4.12 3.15
CA SER A 22 4.91 -5.47 2.73
C SER A 22 4.86 -6.45 3.88
N THR A 23 5.79 -6.36 4.83
CA THR A 23 5.82 -7.21 6.01
C THR A 23 4.62 -6.93 6.92
N VAL A 24 4.30 -5.65 7.10
CA VAL A 24 3.12 -5.23 7.88
C VAL A 24 1.84 -5.76 7.23
N ALA A 25 1.69 -5.58 5.92
CA ALA A 25 0.52 -6.05 5.17
C ALA A 25 0.37 -7.57 5.27
N LYS A 26 1.47 -8.31 5.17
CA LYS A 26 1.47 -9.77 5.28
C LYS A 26 0.98 -10.24 6.64
N GLN A 27 1.39 -9.59 7.72
CA GLN A 27 0.91 -9.92 9.06
C GLN A 27 -0.56 -9.57 9.25
N LEU A 28 -1.02 -8.46 8.69
CA LEU A 28 -2.44 -8.08 8.74
C LEU A 28 -3.34 -9.06 7.98
N ARG A 29 -2.86 -9.71 6.93
CA ARG A 29 -3.64 -10.75 6.24
C ARG A 29 -4.04 -11.90 7.15
N SER A 30 -3.23 -12.18 8.16
CA SER A 30 -3.52 -13.22 9.14
C SER A 30 -4.50 -12.74 10.22
N ALA A 31 -4.74 -11.45 10.33
CA ALA A 31 -5.66 -10.87 11.30
C ALA A 31 -7.10 -11.02 10.79
N GLN A 32 -7.98 -11.53 11.65
CA GLN A 32 -9.34 -11.91 11.26
C GLN A 32 -10.19 -10.74 10.77
N ASP A 33 -9.87 -9.52 11.20
CA ASP A 33 -10.70 -8.35 10.94
C ASP A 33 -10.24 -7.51 9.74
N PHE A 34 -9.19 -7.95 9.05
CA PHE A 34 -8.66 -7.22 7.91
C PHE A 34 -8.70 -8.01 6.62
N TRP A 35 -9.10 -7.34 5.56
CA TRP A 35 -8.94 -7.80 4.20
C TRP A 35 -7.87 -6.92 3.53
N VAL A 36 -6.80 -7.55 3.06
CA VAL A 36 -5.72 -6.85 2.35
C VAL A 36 -6.00 -6.92 0.87
N SER A 37 -6.13 -5.76 0.22
CA SER A 37 -6.42 -5.69 -1.21
C SER A 37 -5.30 -6.31 -2.04
N VAL A 38 -5.69 -6.97 -3.13
CA VAL A 38 -4.76 -7.51 -4.12
C VAL A 38 -4.75 -6.57 -5.32
N SER A 39 -3.58 -6.02 -5.64
CA SER A 39 -3.41 -5.10 -6.76
C SER A 39 -3.27 -5.85 -8.08
N ALA A 40 -3.68 -5.21 -9.17
CA ALA A 40 -3.40 -5.67 -10.52
C ALA A 40 -2.06 -5.08 -11.00
N THR A 41 -1.33 -5.83 -11.81
CA THR A 41 -0.07 -5.35 -12.39
C THR A 41 0.18 -5.93 -13.77
N THR A 42 0.86 -5.16 -14.59
CA THR A 42 1.37 -5.63 -15.89
C THR A 42 2.74 -6.30 -15.79
N ARG A 43 3.37 -6.24 -14.62
CA ARG A 43 4.63 -6.92 -14.35
C ARG A 43 4.43 -8.43 -14.41
N LYS A 44 5.39 -9.13 -14.98
CA LYS A 44 5.37 -10.60 -15.01
C LYS A 44 5.57 -11.16 -13.61
N PRO A 45 4.88 -12.26 -13.27
CA PRO A 45 5.06 -12.88 -11.95
C PRO A 45 6.47 -13.41 -11.75
N ARG A 46 6.96 -13.30 -10.52
CA ARG A 46 8.19 -13.95 -10.08
C ARG A 46 7.89 -15.40 -9.74
N SER A 47 8.96 -16.24 -9.62
CA SER A 47 8.81 -17.68 -9.46
C SER A 47 7.99 -18.14 -8.27
N ASN A 48 7.95 -17.34 -7.20
CA ASN A 48 7.21 -17.66 -5.97
C ASN A 48 5.89 -16.90 -5.83
N GLU A 49 5.51 -16.12 -6.85
CA GLU A 49 4.27 -15.34 -6.80
C GLU A 49 3.10 -16.11 -7.42
N VAL A 50 1.92 -15.95 -6.84
CA VAL A 50 0.70 -16.62 -7.25
C VAL A 50 -0.34 -15.60 -7.69
N ASP A 51 -0.88 -15.79 -8.90
CA ASP A 51 -1.95 -14.95 -9.43
C ASP A 51 -3.18 -15.01 -8.52
N GLY A 52 -3.74 -13.83 -8.25
CA GLY A 52 -4.89 -13.68 -7.35
C GLY A 52 -4.56 -13.62 -5.87
N ARG A 53 -3.34 -13.96 -5.50
CA ARG A 53 -2.86 -13.87 -4.10
C ARG A 53 -1.90 -12.70 -3.91
N ASP A 54 -0.82 -12.68 -4.68
CA ASP A 54 0.19 -11.61 -4.58
C ASP A 54 -0.19 -10.41 -5.43
N TYR A 55 -0.62 -10.68 -6.65
CA TYR A 55 -1.16 -9.71 -7.60
C TYR A 55 -2.18 -10.40 -8.51
N PHE A 56 -3.01 -9.61 -9.17
CA PHE A 56 -3.67 -10.03 -10.40
C PHE A 56 -2.73 -9.66 -11.55
N PHE A 57 -2.09 -10.65 -12.16
CA PHE A 57 -1.18 -10.43 -13.27
C PHE A 57 -1.96 -10.35 -14.56
N VAL A 58 -1.97 -9.17 -15.17
CA VAL A 58 -2.79 -8.89 -16.36
C VAL A 58 -1.91 -8.39 -17.51
N SER A 59 -2.42 -8.49 -18.74
CA SER A 59 -1.73 -7.92 -19.90
C SER A 59 -1.83 -6.40 -19.91
N ASP A 60 -0.96 -5.73 -20.70
CA ASP A 60 -1.06 -4.29 -20.90
C ASP A 60 -2.41 -3.88 -21.48
N GLU A 61 -2.94 -4.67 -22.41
CA GLU A 61 -4.24 -4.43 -23.03
C GLU A 61 -5.37 -4.51 -22.00
N GLU A 62 -5.34 -5.54 -21.14
CA GLU A 62 -6.34 -5.70 -20.10
C GLU A 62 -6.26 -4.57 -19.07
N PHE A 63 -5.06 -4.16 -18.69
CA PHE A 63 -4.88 -3.04 -17.75
C PHE A 63 -5.44 -1.75 -18.34
N SER A 64 -5.18 -1.49 -19.63
CA SER A 64 -5.72 -0.32 -20.33
C SER A 64 -7.24 -0.37 -20.42
N ARG A 65 -7.82 -1.55 -20.65
CA ARG A 65 -9.27 -1.73 -20.63
C ARG A 65 -9.85 -1.39 -19.26
N MET A 66 -9.21 -1.84 -18.18
CA MET A 66 -9.64 -1.55 -16.82
C MET A 66 -9.62 -0.05 -16.53
N ILE A 67 -8.59 0.66 -17.00
CA ILE A 67 -8.52 2.12 -16.87
C ILE A 67 -9.71 2.78 -17.57
N SER A 68 -9.96 2.41 -18.83
CA SER A 68 -11.02 3.03 -19.63
C SER A 68 -12.43 2.75 -19.12
N HIS A 69 -12.61 1.68 -18.34
CA HIS A 69 -13.88 1.33 -17.71
C HIS A 69 -13.97 1.78 -16.24
N ASP A 70 -13.04 2.63 -15.79
CA ASP A 70 -12.99 3.16 -14.40
C ASP A 70 -13.03 2.06 -13.34
N GLU A 71 -12.31 0.96 -13.57
CA GLU A 71 -12.29 -0.19 -12.65
C GLU A 71 -11.24 -0.04 -11.54
N PHE A 72 -10.39 0.98 -11.59
CA PHE A 72 -9.38 1.22 -10.57
C PHE A 72 -9.75 2.32 -9.59
N LEU A 73 -9.52 2.07 -8.32
CA LEU A 73 -9.56 3.09 -7.27
C LEU A 73 -8.38 4.06 -7.42
N GLU A 74 -7.22 3.54 -7.77
CA GLU A 74 -6.01 4.28 -8.13
C GLU A 74 -5.16 3.41 -9.05
N TRP A 75 -4.31 4.04 -9.85
CA TRP A 75 -3.29 3.31 -10.60
C TRP A 75 -2.10 4.23 -10.87
N ALA A 76 -0.92 3.63 -11.06
CA ALA A 76 0.31 4.36 -11.33
C ALA A 76 1.32 3.49 -12.09
N GLU A 77 2.30 4.13 -12.71
CA GLU A 77 3.45 3.45 -13.29
C GLU A 77 4.61 3.47 -12.31
N PHE A 78 5.31 2.37 -12.24
CA PHE A 78 6.52 2.24 -11.46
C PHE A 78 7.46 1.23 -12.12
N ALA A 79 8.72 1.64 -12.34
CA ALA A 79 9.77 0.78 -12.92
C ALA A 79 9.34 0.11 -14.26
N GLY A 80 8.64 0.85 -15.11
CA GLY A 80 8.23 0.37 -16.42
C GLY A 80 6.98 -0.51 -16.44
N ASN A 81 6.35 -0.73 -15.29
CA ASN A 81 5.12 -1.51 -15.17
C ASN A 81 4.01 -0.67 -14.56
N ARG A 82 2.77 -1.10 -14.77
CA ARG A 82 1.60 -0.45 -14.19
C ARG A 82 1.06 -1.27 -13.04
N TYR A 83 0.55 -0.57 -12.03
CA TYR A 83 -0.03 -1.14 -10.81
C TYR A 83 -1.32 -0.41 -10.49
N GLY A 84 -2.34 -1.13 -10.07
CA GLY A 84 -3.60 -0.49 -9.73
C GLY A 84 -4.40 -1.30 -8.73
N THR A 85 -5.24 -0.60 -7.97
CA THR A 85 -6.15 -1.21 -7.00
C THR A 85 -7.53 -1.35 -7.61
N PRO A 86 -8.04 -2.59 -7.80
CA PRO A 86 -9.40 -2.80 -8.30
C PRO A 86 -10.42 -2.22 -7.32
N GLN A 87 -11.28 -1.34 -7.80
CA GLN A 87 -12.21 -0.58 -6.97
C GLN A 87 -13.34 -1.44 -6.40
N ARG A 88 -13.92 -2.31 -7.22
CA ARG A 88 -15.10 -3.08 -6.86
C ARG A 88 -14.88 -4.01 -5.68
N ALA A 89 -13.75 -4.71 -5.66
CA ALA A 89 -13.42 -5.63 -4.56
C ALA A 89 -13.26 -4.89 -3.24
N VAL A 90 -12.65 -3.70 -3.26
CA VAL A 90 -12.51 -2.84 -2.08
C VAL A 90 -13.88 -2.40 -1.57
N GLU A 91 -14.74 -1.91 -2.46
CA GLU A 91 -16.08 -1.43 -2.10
C GLU A 91 -16.94 -2.56 -1.54
N ASP A 92 -16.88 -3.75 -2.14
CA ASP A 92 -17.64 -4.91 -1.67
C ASP A 92 -17.19 -5.33 -0.27
N ALA A 93 -15.90 -5.36 -0.01
CA ALA A 93 -15.36 -5.70 1.31
C ALA A 93 -15.83 -4.69 2.38
N LEU A 94 -15.78 -3.40 2.06
CA LEU A 94 -16.24 -2.34 2.98
C LEU A 94 -17.73 -2.48 3.27
N ARG A 95 -18.56 -2.75 2.26
CA ARG A 95 -20.01 -2.95 2.45
C ARG A 95 -20.31 -4.16 3.32
N GLN A 96 -19.48 -5.18 3.27
CA GLN A 96 -19.61 -6.37 4.13
C GLN A 96 -19.14 -6.14 5.57
N GLY A 97 -18.72 -4.93 5.89
CA GLY A 97 -18.23 -4.58 7.23
C GLY A 97 -16.79 -4.98 7.49
N ARG A 98 -16.06 -5.38 6.46
CA ARG A 98 -14.64 -5.74 6.59
C ARG A 98 -13.77 -4.49 6.54
N ASN A 99 -12.78 -4.43 7.44
CA ASN A 99 -11.75 -3.42 7.36
C ASN A 99 -10.78 -3.78 6.24
N VAL A 100 -10.42 -2.78 5.43
CA VAL A 100 -9.60 -2.98 4.24
C VAL A 100 -8.28 -2.26 4.40
N LEU A 101 -7.18 -2.94 4.10
CA LEU A 101 -5.86 -2.35 3.99
C LEU A 101 -5.45 -2.26 2.52
N LEU A 102 -5.03 -1.08 2.09
CA LEU A 102 -4.30 -0.88 0.84
C LEU A 102 -2.85 -0.58 1.18
N GLU A 103 -1.94 -1.40 0.69
CA GLU A 103 -0.49 -1.14 0.79
C GLU A 103 -0.05 -0.67 -0.59
N ILE A 104 0.19 0.65 -0.72
CA ILE A 104 0.43 1.30 -2.01
C ILE A 104 1.47 2.41 -1.91
N GLU A 105 1.93 2.88 -3.06
CA GLU A 105 2.85 4.00 -3.16
C GLU A 105 2.18 5.33 -2.78
N ILE A 106 3.00 6.33 -2.45
CA ILE A 106 2.52 7.65 -1.99
C ILE A 106 1.59 8.31 -3.02
N ALA A 107 1.95 8.23 -4.30
CA ALA A 107 1.11 8.80 -5.37
C ALA A 107 -0.28 8.15 -5.41
N GLY A 108 -0.34 6.83 -5.22
CA GLY A 108 -1.61 6.10 -5.14
C GLY A 108 -2.42 6.50 -3.94
N ALA A 109 -1.78 6.72 -2.78
CA ALA A 109 -2.47 7.16 -1.57
C ALA A 109 -3.19 8.49 -1.78
N LYS A 110 -2.57 9.42 -2.49
CA LYS A 110 -3.20 10.71 -2.82
C LYS A 110 -4.41 10.55 -3.72
N GLN A 111 -4.35 9.66 -4.71
CA GLN A 111 -5.49 9.34 -5.57
C GLN A 111 -6.65 8.75 -4.77
N VAL A 112 -6.36 7.82 -3.87
CA VAL A 112 -7.39 7.19 -3.01
C VAL A 112 -8.08 8.24 -2.16
N LYS A 113 -7.33 9.16 -1.54
CA LYS A 113 -7.91 10.21 -0.71
C LYS A 113 -8.85 11.12 -1.50
N ALA A 114 -8.51 11.41 -2.76
CA ALA A 114 -9.36 12.21 -3.64
C ALA A 114 -10.69 11.50 -3.96
N HIS A 115 -10.66 10.19 -4.20
CA HIS A 115 -11.86 9.40 -4.51
C HIS A 115 -12.69 9.05 -3.27
N LEU A 116 -12.03 8.74 -2.16
CA LEU A 116 -12.67 8.32 -0.90
C LEU A 116 -12.12 9.17 0.25
N PRO A 117 -12.68 10.39 0.45
CA PRO A 117 -12.17 11.30 1.49
C PRO A 117 -12.21 10.73 2.90
N GLN A 118 -13.08 9.75 3.16
CA GLN A 118 -13.20 9.07 4.45
C GLN A 118 -12.09 8.05 4.70
N SER A 119 -11.25 7.74 3.71
CA SER A 119 -10.12 6.83 3.89
C SER A 119 -9.13 7.41 4.91
N LEU A 120 -8.52 6.54 5.71
CA LEU A 120 -7.49 6.93 6.65
C LEU A 120 -6.12 6.66 6.03
N LEU A 121 -5.36 7.73 5.81
CA LEU A 121 -4.01 7.61 5.25
C LEU A 121 -3.00 7.49 6.39
N VAL A 122 -2.27 6.38 6.39
CA VAL A 122 -1.23 6.09 7.38
C VAL A 122 0.12 6.04 6.70
N PHE A 123 1.05 6.84 7.22
CA PHE A 123 2.42 6.89 6.73
C PHE A 123 3.32 6.08 7.66
N LEU A 124 4.09 5.17 7.10
CA LEU A 124 5.03 4.36 7.84
C LEU A 124 6.43 4.93 7.69
N GLU A 125 7.05 5.29 8.82
CA GLU A 125 8.42 5.83 8.87
C GLU A 125 9.40 4.78 9.38
N PRO A 126 10.66 4.84 8.95
CA PRO A 126 11.72 4.07 9.61
C PRO A 126 12.04 4.68 10.97
N PRO A 127 12.62 3.89 11.92
CA PRO A 127 13.01 4.43 13.22
C PRO A 127 14.04 5.56 13.12
N THR A 128 14.99 5.44 12.18
CA THR A 128 16.00 6.45 11.91
C THR A 128 16.28 6.54 10.41
N TRP A 129 16.81 7.68 9.99
CA TRP A 129 17.28 7.85 8.61
C TRP A 129 18.40 6.85 8.29
N GLU A 130 19.32 6.66 9.23
CA GLU A 130 20.46 5.76 9.07
C GLU A 130 20.01 4.32 8.83
N GLU A 131 18.95 3.87 9.50
CA GLU A 131 18.41 2.53 9.30
C GLU A 131 17.80 2.39 7.92
N LEU A 132 17.09 3.41 7.43
CA LEU A 132 16.55 3.42 6.08
C LEU A 132 17.66 3.36 5.04
N VAL A 133 18.71 4.17 5.21
CA VAL A 133 19.89 4.17 4.34
C VAL A 133 20.54 2.79 4.31
N SER A 134 20.71 2.17 5.47
CA SER A 134 21.28 0.82 5.58
C SER A 134 20.47 -0.21 4.81
N ARG A 135 19.14 -0.17 4.90
CA ARG A 135 18.25 -1.08 4.16
C ARG A 135 18.35 -0.90 2.66
N LEU A 136 18.44 0.35 2.20
CA LEU A 136 18.58 0.67 0.78
C LEU A 136 19.95 0.27 0.21
N GLU A 137 21.00 0.39 1.01
CA GLU A 137 22.37 0.01 0.64
C GLU A 137 22.62 -1.50 0.68
N GLY A 138 21.92 -2.22 1.51
CA GLY A 138 22.11 -3.67 1.71
C GLY A 138 21.84 -4.52 0.49
N ARG A 139 21.37 -3.95 -0.62
CA ARG A 139 21.20 -4.62 -1.91
C ARG A 139 22.44 -4.52 -2.83
N GLY A 140 23.48 -3.85 -2.41
CA GLY A 140 24.90 -4.02 -2.73
C GLY A 140 25.41 -3.90 -4.17
N THR A 141 24.57 -3.67 -5.18
CA THR A 141 25.00 -3.74 -6.59
C THR A 141 24.92 -2.42 -7.35
N ASP A 142 24.53 -1.34 -6.69
CA ASP A 142 24.31 -0.06 -7.37
C ASP A 142 25.54 0.82 -7.32
N GLY A 143 25.82 1.51 -8.46
CA GLY A 143 26.83 2.56 -8.52
C GLY A 143 26.43 3.79 -7.69
N ALA A 144 27.41 4.65 -7.45
CA ALA A 144 27.25 5.85 -6.62
C ALA A 144 26.11 6.77 -7.07
N GLU A 145 25.85 6.89 -8.37
CA GLU A 145 24.77 7.71 -8.92
C GLU A 145 23.39 7.15 -8.55
N ARG A 146 23.17 5.84 -8.69
CA ARG A 146 21.90 5.20 -8.33
C ARG A 146 21.65 5.30 -6.83
N ARG A 147 22.69 5.15 -6.04
CA ARG A 147 22.61 5.29 -4.59
C ARG A 147 22.17 6.71 -4.21
N ALA A 148 22.78 7.73 -4.81
CA ALA A 148 22.42 9.12 -4.56
C ALA A 148 20.97 9.40 -4.94
N GLN A 149 20.51 8.88 -6.08
CA GLN A 149 19.13 9.03 -6.54
C GLN A 149 18.13 8.37 -5.57
N ARG A 150 18.46 7.18 -5.05
CA ARG A 150 17.60 6.49 -4.07
C ARG A 150 17.50 7.26 -2.76
N LEU A 151 18.61 7.82 -2.30
CA LEU A 151 18.61 8.61 -1.06
C LEU A 151 17.81 9.90 -1.22
N GLU A 152 17.94 10.56 -2.37
CA GLU A 152 17.17 11.75 -2.69
C GLU A 152 15.67 11.43 -2.75
N LEU A 153 15.29 10.35 -3.42
CA LEU A 153 13.90 9.89 -3.48
C LEU A 153 13.36 9.58 -2.09
N ALA A 154 14.15 8.91 -1.26
CA ALA A 154 13.73 8.59 0.10
C ALA A 154 13.48 9.85 0.94
N GLN A 155 14.30 10.90 0.76
CA GLN A 155 14.06 12.18 1.43
C GLN A 155 12.76 12.83 0.97
N GLU A 156 12.47 12.80 -0.33
CA GLU A 156 11.23 13.33 -0.89
C GLU A 156 10.03 12.54 -0.36
N GLU A 157 10.16 11.21 -0.32
CA GLU A 157 9.10 10.34 0.21
C GLU A 157 8.83 10.62 1.69
N LEU A 158 9.86 10.83 2.51
CA LEU A 158 9.68 11.17 3.93
C LEU A 158 8.99 12.52 4.10
N ALA A 159 9.26 13.48 3.22
CA ALA A 159 8.58 14.78 3.26
C ALA A 159 7.08 14.67 3.00
N ALA A 160 6.64 13.62 2.30
CA ALA A 160 5.22 13.40 2.02
C ALA A 160 4.40 13.04 3.26
N ALA A 161 5.04 12.69 4.39
CA ALA A 161 4.34 12.35 5.63
C ALA A 161 3.35 13.42 6.07
N ALA A 162 3.63 14.69 5.78
CA ALA A 162 2.75 15.81 6.14
C ALA A 162 1.36 15.74 5.49
N PHE A 163 1.21 15.02 4.38
CA PHE A 163 -0.06 14.82 3.69
C PHE A 163 -0.94 13.77 4.38
N PHE A 164 -0.38 12.90 5.19
CA PHE A 164 -1.06 11.74 5.76
C PHE A 164 -1.76 12.08 7.07
N ASP A 165 -2.78 11.30 7.40
CA ASP A 165 -3.59 11.50 8.62
C ASP A 165 -2.85 11.03 9.86
N VAL A 166 -2.10 9.94 9.76
CA VAL A 166 -1.39 9.30 10.88
C VAL A 166 0.01 8.92 10.42
N VAL A 167 0.99 9.11 11.29
CA VAL A 167 2.36 8.65 11.07
C VAL A 167 2.69 7.59 12.12
N LEU A 168 3.13 6.42 11.67
CA LEU A 168 3.58 5.34 12.54
C LEU A 168 5.05 5.05 12.28
N VAL A 169 5.80 4.84 13.35
CA VAL A 169 7.22 4.46 13.24
C VAL A 169 7.31 2.94 13.22
N ASN A 170 7.97 2.38 12.20
CA ASN A 170 8.18 0.94 12.11
C ASN A 170 9.42 0.52 12.91
N ASP A 171 9.29 0.58 14.21
CA ASP A 171 10.29 0.08 15.16
C ASP A 171 10.14 -1.43 15.30
N GLN A 172 8.90 -1.88 15.59
CA GLN A 172 8.54 -3.29 15.61
C GLN A 172 7.27 -3.53 14.80
N VAL A 173 7.30 -4.52 13.92
CA VAL A 173 6.18 -4.82 13.01
C VAL A 173 4.91 -5.11 13.80
N GLU A 174 5.01 -5.87 14.89
CA GLU A 174 3.87 -6.24 15.74
C GLU A 174 3.17 -5.02 16.33
N SER A 175 3.93 -4.01 16.73
CA SER A 175 3.39 -2.76 17.27
C SER A 175 2.64 -1.98 16.20
N VAL A 176 3.15 -1.94 14.98
CA VAL A 176 2.49 -1.29 13.85
C VAL A 176 1.19 -1.99 13.52
N VAL A 177 1.20 -3.32 13.44
CA VAL A 177 0.01 -4.14 13.18
C VAL A 177 -1.06 -3.87 14.23
N GLN A 178 -0.70 -3.88 15.50
CA GLN A 178 -1.64 -3.62 16.60
C GLN A 178 -2.23 -2.22 16.48
N ARG A 179 -1.41 -1.23 16.16
CA ARG A 179 -1.87 0.16 16.00
C ARG A 179 -2.86 0.30 14.85
N LEU A 180 -2.63 -0.40 13.73
CA LEU A 180 -3.54 -0.40 12.58
C LEU A 180 -4.88 -1.03 12.96
N VAL A 181 -4.87 -2.12 13.72
CA VAL A 181 -6.09 -2.76 14.22
C VAL A 181 -6.89 -1.78 15.09
N GLU A 182 -6.23 -1.07 16.00
CA GLU A 182 -6.87 -0.05 16.85
C GLU A 182 -7.48 1.09 16.03
N LEU A 183 -6.75 1.57 15.03
CA LEU A 183 -7.23 2.66 14.15
C LEU A 183 -8.48 2.24 13.36
N ALA A 184 -8.59 0.98 13.00
CA ALA A 184 -9.76 0.45 12.29
C ALA A 184 -10.99 0.35 13.17
N GLN A 185 -10.83 0.27 14.49
CA GLN A 185 -11.94 0.14 15.45
C GLN A 185 -12.58 1.49 15.78
N ASN A 186 -11.89 2.57 15.51
CA ASN A 186 -12.38 3.93 15.78
C ASN A 186 -13.11 4.47 14.55
#